data_2de28400cc54f4797388903e0def62d8
#
_entry.id   2de28400cc54f4797388903e0def62d8
#
_cell.length_a   1.000
_cell.length_b   1.000
_cell.length_c   1.000
_cell.angle_alpha   90.00
_cell.angle_beta   90.00
_cell.angle_gamma   90.00
#
_symmetry.space_group_name_H-M   'P 1'
#
loop_
_entity.id
_entity.type
_entity.pdbx_description
1 polymer ?
#
loop_
_entity_poly.entity_id
_entity_poly.type
_entity_poly.pdbx_seq_one_letter_code
_entity_poly.pdbx_strand_id
1 'polypeptide(L)'
;MAAALDGKVVLIAGGSAGIGKAAAKLFAEAGASVALAARGADRGQRVEQELRQAGLDVRFVQADVSQSEQVKSLIAQTVEQFGRLDCAFNNAAVLGKNTRTADFSEADFDAEVASNLKSVWLCMKYELQQMQTQEPRGGVIVNTSSVNGLGGARGAALYSMCKAGILGLTKSAAQEYAADGIRVNALVAGGFDTELLHNAVSQAVGGDAEKIEAVLKGFVGMVPAGRIGRPDEAAQAALWLCSDAASYVTGLSMIVDGGVTAWAR
;
A
#
# COMPACT_ATOMS: atom_id res chain seq x y z
N MET A 1 -13.25 16.62 1.35
CA MET A 1 -13.54 15.28 0.78
C MET A 1 -14.39 14.42 1.75
N ALA A 2 -15.16 15.06 2.62
CA ALA A 2 -16.15 14.34 3.41
C ALA A 2 -17.11 13.63 2.45
N ALA A 3 -17.50 12.40 2.77
CA ALA A 3 -18.39 11.54 1.97
C ALA A 3 -17.87 11.10 0.57
N ALA A 4 -16.58 11.20 0.30
CA ALA A 4 -16.02 10.76 -1.00
C ALA A 4 -16.14 9.25 -1.24
N LEU A 5 -16.31 8.46 -0.17
CA LEU A 5 -16.48 6.99 -0.18
C LEU A 5 -17.76 6.56 0.56
N ASP A 6 -18.78 7.42 0.60
CA ASP A 6 -20.02 7.12 1.31
C ASP A 6 -20.66 5.83 0.80
N GLY A 7 -20.94 4.89 1.73
CA GLY A 7 -21.49 3.57 1.45
C GLY A 7 -20.57 2.61 0.67
N LYS A 8 -19.30 2.95 0.45
CA LYS A 8 -18.31 2.08 -0.19
C LYS A 8 -17.68 1.12 0.81
N VAL A 9 -17.35 -0.07 0.36
CA VAL A 9 -16.57 -1.06 1.11
C VAL A 9 -15.12 -1.05 0.62
N VAL A 10 -14.20 -0.83 1.54
CA VAL A 10 -12.76 -0.73 1.25
C VAL A 10 -11.96 -1.80 1.99
N LEU A 11 -11.13 -2.54 1.28
CA LEU A 11 -10.13 -3.42 1.86
C LEU A 11 -8.76 -2.72 1.87
N ILE A 12 -8.07 -2.73 3.03
CA ILE A 12 -6.71 -2.20 3.15
C ILE A 12 -5.76 -3.31 3.59
N ALA A 13 -4.95 -3.81 2.70
CA ALA A 13 -3.87 -4.74 3.03
C ALA A 13 -2.66 -3.98 3.60
N GLY A 14 -2.20 -4.36 4.81
CA GLY A 14 -1.14 -3.64 5.52
C GLY A 14 -1.66 -2.41 6.28
N GLY A 15 -2.88 -2.47 6.80
CA GLY A 15 -3.56 -1.35 7.43
C GLY A 15 -3.23 -1.11 8.92
N SER A 16 -2.37 -1.92 9.56
CA SER A 16 -2.12 -1.80 11.01
C SER A 16 -1.03 -0.78 11.40
N ALA A 17 -0.35 -0.14 10.43
CA ALA A 17 0.69 0.84 10.67
C ALA A 17 0.87 1.81 9.50
N GLY A 18 1.61 2.91 9.73
CA GLY A 18 2.07 3.85 8.71
C GLY A 18 0.96 4.36 7.80
N ILE A 19 1.20 4.35 6.49
CA ILE A 19 0.26 4.81 5.47
C ILE A 19 -1.06 4.03 5.52
N GLY A 20 -1.02 2.70 5.74
CA GLY A 20 -2.23 1.89 5.79
C GLY A 20 -3.12 2.21 6.98
N LYS A 21 -2.56 2.47 8.17
CA LYS A 21 -3.35 2.94 9.34
C LYS A 21 -3.96 4.32 9.09
N ALA A 22 -3.18 5.23 8.51
CA ALA A 22 -3.68 6.56 8.14
C ALA A 22 -4.80 6.47 7.09
N ALA A 23 -4.66 5.58 6.10
CA ALA A 23 -5.69 5.32 5.10
C ALA A 23 -6.96 4.71 5.72
N ALA A 24 -6.83 3.75 6.65
CA ALA A 24 -7.98 3.14 7.32
C ALA A 24 -8.84 4.20 8.04
N LYS A 25 -8.20 5.10 8.77
CA LYS A 25 -8.87 6.22 9.42
C LYS A 25 -9.54 7.15 8.40
N LEU A 26 -8.77 7.63 7.43
CA LEU A 26 -9.21 8.63 6.47
C LEU A 26 -10.36 8.11 5.57
N PHE A 27 -10.29 6.84 5.15
CA PHE A 27 -11.33 6.25 4.29
C PHE A 27 -12.62 6.03 5.06
N ALA A 28 -12.53 5.60 6.32
CA ALA A 28 -13.71 5.49 7.19
C ALA A 28 -14.31 6.87 7.52
N GLU A 29 -13.50 7.91 7.75
CA GLU A 29 -13.97 9.31 7.89
C GLU A 29 -14.60 9.84 6.60
N ALA A 30 -14.25 9.29 5.44
CA ALA A 30 -14.87 9.61 4.15
C ALA A 30 -16.15 8.80 3.86
N GLY A 31 -16.66 8.03 4.84
CA GLY A 31 -17.94 7.31 4.78
C GLY A 31 -17.83 5.84 4.38
N ALA A 32 -16.61 5.28 4.25
CA ALA A 32 -16.44 3.87 3.90
C ALA A 32 -16.59 2.94 5.10
N SER A 33 -17.09 1.71 4.85
CA SER A 33 -16.86 0.55 5.70
C SER A 33 -15.49 -0.07 5.34
N VAL A 34 -14.60 -0.23 6.31
CA VAL A 34 -13.20 -0.61 6.06
C VAL A 34 -12.87 -1.99 6.63
N ALA A 35 -12.45 -2.91 5.77
CA ALA A 35 -11.76 -4.14 6.17
C ALA A 35 -10.25 -3.85 6.24
N LEU A 36 -9.67 -4.04 7.41
CA LEU A 36 -8.26 -3.79 7.70
C LEU A 36 -7.52 -5.11 7.82
N ALA A 37 -6.54 -5.39 6.96
CA ALA A 37 -5.78 -6.63 7.00
C ALA A 37 -4.32 -6.42 7.42
N ALA A 38 -3.83 -7.29 8.31
CA ALA A 38 -2.42 -7.37 8.69
C ALA A 38 -2.08 -8.73 9.32
N ARG A 39 -0.79 -9.07 9.38
CA ARG A 39 -0.32 -10.32 9.99
C ARG A 39 -0.40 -10.32 11.52
N GLY A 40 -0.11 -9.18 12.14
CA GLY A 40 -0.05 -9.03 13.59
C GLY A 40 -1.44 -8.79 14.19
N ALA A 41 -2.00 -9.81 14.89
CA ALA A 41 -3.31 -9.74 15.48
C ALA A 41 -3.46 -8.59 16.48
N ASP A 42 -2.57 -8.52 17.48
CA ASP A 42 -2.64 -7.52 18.55
C ASP A 42 -2.64 -6.07 18.04
N ARG A 43 -1.81 -5.80 17.01
CA ARG A 43 -1.73 -4.46 16.43
C ARG A 43 -2.97 -4.15 15.60
N GLY A 44 -3.44 -5.10 14.81
CA GLY A 44 -4.64 -4.95 14.00
C GLY A 44 -5.89 -4.71 14.85
N GLN A 45 -6.07 -5.50 15.91
CA GLN A 45 -7.18 -5.36 16.85
C GLN A 45 -7.15 -4.02 17.60
N ARG A 46 -5.96 -3.54 18.00
CA ARG A 46 -5.83 -2.20 18.62
C ARG A 46 -6.26 -1.08 17.66
N VAL A 47 -5.86 -1.16 16.40
CA VAL A 47 -6.27 -0.16 15.39
C VAL A 47 -7.77 -0.22 15.15
N GLU A 48 -8.35 -1.41 15.01
CA GLU A 48 -9.80 -1.57 14.93
C GLU A 48 -10.51 -0.93 16.11
N GLN A 49 -10.07 -1.27 17.33
CA GLN A 49 -10.68 -0.73 18.55
C GLN A 49 -10.60 0.79 18.63
N GLU A 50 -9.43 1.38 18.33
CA GLU A 50 -9.21 2.82 18.29
C GLU A 50 -10.18 3.52 17.33
N LEU A 51 -10.28 3.00 16.11
CA LEU A 51 -11.11 3.63 15.07
C LEU A 51 -12.61 3.45 15.36
N ARG A 52 -13.02 2.30 15.87
CA ARG A 52 -14.41 2.05 16.28
C ARG A 52 -14.84 2.89 17.48
N GLN A 53 -13.94 3.16 18.42
CA GLN A 53 -14.21 4.10 19.53
C GLN A 53 -14.41 5.53 19.02
N ALA A 54 -13.83 5.88 17.87
CA ALA A 54 -14.08 7.16 17.18
C ALA A 54 -15.38 7.15 16.34
N GLY A 55 -16.18 6.09 16.38
CA GLY A 55 -17.44 5.96 15.64
C GLY A 55 -17.28 5.53 14.19
N LEU A 56 -16.10 5.05 13.79
CA LEU A 56 -15.80 4.63 12.42
C LEU A 56 -16.11 3.14 12.21
N ASP A 57 -16.62 2.78 11.03
CA ASP A 57 -16.91 1.38 10.68
C ASP A 57 -15.69 0.68 10.12
N VAL A 58 -14.91 0.09 11.01
CA VAL A 58 -13.67 -0.64 10.69
C VAL A 58 -13.72 -2.03 11.30
N ARG A 59 -13.26 -3.04 10.54
CA ARG A 59 -13.10 -4.43 10.99
C ARG A 59 -11.69 -4.92 10.64
N PHE A 60 -11.07 -5.58 11.60
CA PHE A 60 -9.78 -6.21 11.40
C PHE A 60 -9.93 -7.68 11.01
N VAL A 61 -9.20 -8.09 9.98
CA VAL A 61 -9.05 -9.49 9.55
C VAL A 61 -7.56 -9.84 9.56
N GLN A 62 -7.17 -10.83 10.37
CA GLN A 62 -5.79 -11.29 10.37
C GLN A 62 -5.50 -12.05 9.08
N ALA A 63 -4.51 -11.59 8.31
CA ALA A 63 -4.08 -12.24 7.09
C ALA A 63 -2.61 -11.97 6.76
N ASP A 64 -1.91 -13.00 6.31
CA ASP A 64 -0.64 -12.88 5.60
C ASP A 64 -0.93 -12.88 4.09
N VAL A 65 -0.83 -11.72 3.47
CA VAL A 65 -1.15 -11.53 2.04
C VAL A 65 -0.13 -12.17 1.10
N SER A 66 0.97 -12.73 1.60
CA SER A 66 1.87 -13.59 0.82
C SER A 66 1.33 -15.02 0.63
N GLN A 67 0.25 -15.37 1.35
CA GLN A 67 -0.35 -16.70 1.36
C GLN A 67 -1.69 -16.70 0.63
N SER A 68 -1.76 -17.44 -0.48
CA SER A 68 -2.92 -17.48 -1.39
C SER A 68 -4.25 -17.75 -0.68
N GLU A 69 -4.30 -18.78 0.17
CA GLU A 69 -5.53 -19.17 0.88
C GLU A 69 -5.97 -18.11 1.91
N GLN A 70 -5.00 -17.41 2.53
CA GLN A 70 -5.33 -16.35 3.46
C GLN A 70 -5.88 -15.11 2.74
N VAL A 71 -5.36 -14.77 1.55
CA VAL A 71 -5.93 -13.69 0.73
C VAL A 71 -7.34 -14.03 0.27
N LYS A 72 -7.56 -15.26 -0.21
CA LYS A 72 -8.88 -15.72 -0.61
C LYS A 72 -9.88 -15.65 0.56
N SER A 73 -9.47 -16.10 1.74
CA SER A 73 -10.28 -16.01 2.96
C SER A 73 -10.54 -14.56 3.37
N LEU A 74 -9.55 -13.66 3.24
CA LEU A 74 -9.69 -12.24 3.53
C LEU A 74 -10.76 -11.58 2.66
N ILE A 75 -10.77 -11.84 1.35
CA ILE A 75 -11.80 -11.32 0.45
C ILE A 75 -13.17 -11.87 0.84
N ALA A 76 -13.28 -13.19 1.08
CA ALA A 76 -14.53 -13.81 1.48
C ALA A 76 -15.09 -13.21 2.78
N GLN A 77 -14.26 -13.03 3.81
CA GLN A 77 -14.66 -12.40 5.07
C GLN A 77 -15.06 -10.93 4.90
N THR A 78 -14.38 -10.18 4.02
CA THR A 78 -14.75 -8.80 3.70
C THR A 78 -16.15 -8.74 3.09
N VAL A 79 -16.43 -9.62 2.14
CA VAL A 79 -17.75 -9.69 1.47
C VAL A 79 -18.83 -10.21 2.40
N GLU A 80 -18.54 -11.21 3.24
CA GLU A 80 -19.47 -11.71 4.27
C GLU A 80 -19.85 -10.58 5.25
N GLN A 81 -18.90 -9.76 5.67
CA GLN A 81 -19.09 -8.69 6.64
C GLN A 81 -19.83 -7.48 6.06
N PHE A 82 -19.52 -7.09 4.81
CA PHE A 82 -19.95 -5.81 4.24
C PHE A 82 -20.74 -5.95 2.92
N GLY A 83 -20.90 -7.16 2.40
CA GLY A 83 -21.73 -7.48 1.24
C GLY A 83 -21.03 -7.35 -0.12
N ARG A 84 -19.92 -6.60 -0.22
CA ARG A 84 -19.20 -6.32 -1.49
C ARG A 84 -17.77 -5.86 -1.28
N LEU A 85 -17.07 -5.54 -2.34
CA LEU A 85 -15.75 -4.90 -2.34
C LEU A 85 -15.71 -3.81 -3.42
N ASP A 86 -15.74 -2.52 -3.02
CA ASP A 86 -15.69 -1.40 -3.94
C ASP A 86 -14.29 -0.90 -4.22
N CYS A 87 -13.45 -0.87 -3.18
CA CYS A 87 -12.06 -0.42 -3.29
C CYS A 87 -11.10 -1.36 -2.58
N ALA A 88 -9.91 -1.51 -3.12
CA ALA A 88 -8.81 -2.20 -2.47
C ALA A 88 -7.56 -1.33 -2.48
N PHE A 89 -6.92 -1.18 -1.31
CA PHE A 89 -5.64 -0.51 -1.16
C PHE A 89 -4.56 -1.50 -0.74
N ASN A 90 -3.77 -1.96 -1.69
CA ASN A 90 -2.69 -2.92 -1.51
C ASN A 90 -1.42 -2.20 -1.05
N ASN A 91 -1.29 -2.00 0.28
CA ASN A 91 -0.23 -1.22 0.90
C ASN A 91 0.77 -2.06 1.70
N ALA A 92 0.51 -3.36 1.92
CA ALA A 92 1.41 -4.23 2.65
C ALA A 92 2.80 -4.27 1.99
N ALA A 93 3.84 -4.03 2.78
CA ALA A 93 5.23 -4.11 2.32
C ALA A 93 6.17 -4.41 3.50
N VAL A 94 7.34 -4.93 3.17
CA VAL A 94 8.48 -5.03 4.06
C VAL A 94 9.68 -4.39 3.38
N LEU A 95 10.63 -3.87 4.17
CA LEU A 95 11.96 -3.54 3.66
C LEU A 95 12.86 -4.74 3.96
N GLY A 96 13.39 -5.34 2.91
CA GLY A 96 14.29 -6.47 3.01
C GLY A 96 15.72 -6.06 3.39
N LYS A 97 16.63 -6.97 3.16
CA LYS A 97 18.06 -6.76 3.39
C LYS A 97 18.60 -5.63 2.51
N ASN A 98 19.49 -4.83 3.07
CA ASN A 98 20.23 -3.82 2.31
C ASN A 98 21.65 -4.32 2.06
N THR A 99 21.96 -4.70 0.79
CA THR A 99 23.26 -5.21 0.40
C THR A 99 23.50 -5.02 -1.12
N ARG A 100 24.70 -5.31 -1.59
CA ARG A 100 25.00 -5.26 -3.03
C ARG A 100 24.29 -6.40 -3.77
N THR A 101 24.00 -6.19 -5.04
CA THR A 101 23.20 -7.13 -5.85
C THR A 101 23.76 -8.55 -5.86
N ALA A 102 25.07 -8.71 -5.92
CA ALA A 102 25.71 -10.04 -5.93
C ALA A 102 25.75 -10.73 -4.55
N ASP A 103 25.46 -10.01 -3.47
CA ASP A 103 25.54 -10.51 -2.10
C ASP A 103 24.17 -10.93 -1.54
N PHE A 104 23.09 -10.81 -2.33
CA PHE A 104 21.79 -11.40 -2.00
C PHE A 104 21.84 -12.92 -2.21
N SER A 105 21.29 -13.66 -1.27
CA SER A 105 21.02 -15.08 -1.45
C SER A 105 19.72 -15.32 -2.24
N GLU A 106 19.55 -16.51 -2.79
CA GLU A 106 18.29 -16.94 -3.41
C GLU A 106 17.13 -16.88 -2.41
N ALA A 107 17.37 -17.19 -1.14
CA ALA A 107 16.36 -17.06 -0.07
C ALA A 107 15.94 -15.60 0.17
N ASP A 108 16.88 -14.64 0.10
CA ASP A 108 16.55 -13.20 0.16
C ASP A 108 15.65 -12.82 -1.02
N PHE A 109 15.94 -13.33 -2.23
CA PHE A 109 15.12 -13.09 -3.42
C PHE A 109 13.70 -13.64 -3.26
N ASP A 110 13.56 -14.90 -2.84
CA ASP A 110 12.26 -15.54 -2.66
C ASP A 110 11.42 -14.83 -1.60
N ALA A 111 12.03 -14.44 -0.48
CA ALA A 111 11.35 -13.72 0.60
C ALA A 111 10.88 -12.32 0.14
N GLU A 112 11.73 -11.58 -0.59
CA GLU A 112 11.42 -10.26 -1.10
C GLU A 112 10.28 -10.31 -2.13
N VAL A 113 10.35 -11.24 -3.08
CA VAL A 113 9.30 -11.47 -4.09
C VAL A 113 7.99 -11.89 -3.43
N ALA A 114 8.03 -12.81 -2.48
CA ALA A 114 6.82 -13.26 -1.77
C ALA A 114 6.11 -12.10 -1.07
N SER A 115 6.88 -11.25 -0.38
CA SER A 115 6.33 -10.20 0.48
C SER A 115 5.93 -8.93 -0.26
N ASN A 116 6.67 -8.53 -1.32
CA ASN A 116 6.53 -7.21 -1.95
C ASN A 116 5.99 -7.23 -3.39
N LEU A 117 5.93 -8.40 -4.05
CA LEU A 117 5.40 -8.52 -5.41
C LEU A 117 4.28 -9.55 -5.50
N LYS A 118 4.55 -10.80 -5.11
CA LYS A 118 3.56 -11.88 -5.14
C LYS A 118 2.33 -11.55 -4.28
N SER A 119 2.53 -10.95 -3.11
CA SER A 119 1.45 -10.52 -2.22
C SER A 119 0.49 -9.55 -2.91
N VAL A 120 1.00 -8.55 -3.63
CA VAL A 120 0.20 -7.59 -4.39
C VAL A 120 -0.56 -8.29 -5.53
N TRP A 121 0.11 -9.19 -6.26
CA TRP A 121 -0.53 -9.97 -7.31
C TRP A 121 -1.64 -10.87 -6.76
N LEU A 122 -1.43 -11.54 -5.61
CA LEU A 122 -2.45 -12.37 -4.97
C LEU A 122 -3.68 -11.54 -4.54
N CYS A 123 -3.45 -10.38 -3.91
CA CYS A 123 -4.53 -9.45 -3.56
C CYS A 123 -5.31 -9.06 -4.81
N MET A 124 -4.64 -8.51 -5.83
CA MET A 124 -5.29 -8.12 -7.08
C MET A 124 -6.07 -9.27 -7.73
N LYS A 125 -5.50 -10.48 -7.75
CA LYS A 125 -6.16 -11.65 -8.34
C LYS A 125 -7.53 -11.90 -7.74
N TYR A 126 -7.64 -11.93 -6.42
CA TYR A 126 -8.89 -12.24 -5.74
C TYR A 126 -9.83 -11.02 -5.65
N GLU A 127 -9.28 -9.81 -5.58
CA GLU A 127 -10.03 -8.56 -5.67
C GLU A 127 -10.72 -8.43 -7.04
N LEU A 128 -9.99 -8.65 -8.14
CA LEU A 128 -10.52 -8.62 -9.49
C LEU A 128 -11.61 -9.66 -9.68
N GLN A 129 -11.41 -10.90 -9.23
CA GLN A 129 -12.42 -11.96 -9.29
C GLN A 129 -13.70 -11.56 -8.55
N GLN A 130 -13.58 -10.94 -7.37
CA GLN A 130 -14.72 -10.47 -6.61
C GLN A 130 -15.43 -9.31 -7.34
N MET A 131 -14.69 -8.31 -7.80
CA MET A 131 -15.23 -7.12 -8.47
C MET A 131 -15.92 -7.45 -9.81
N GLN A 132 -15.53 -8.54 -10.49
CA GLN A 132 -16.17 -9.01 -11.71
C GLN A 132 -17.48 -9.75 -11.45
N THR A 133 -17.66 -10.37 -10.30
CA THR A 133 -18.78 -11.27 -9.99
C THR A 133 -19.86 -10.66 -9.11
N GLN A 134 -19.56 -9.56 -8.41
CA GLN A 134 -20.53 -8.83 -7.57
C GLN A 134 -21.50 -7.98 -8.39
N GLU A 135 -22.66 -7.59 -7.79
CA GLU A 135 -23.62 -6.69 -8.42
C GLU A 135 -23.79 -5.40 -7.57
N PRO A 136 -23.68 -4.22 -8.17
CA PRO A 136 -23.17 -3.95 -9.52
C PRO A 136 -21.68 -4.31 -9.62
N ARG A 137 -21.25 -4.73 -10.83
CA ARG A 137 -19.83 -5.00 -11.14
C ARG A 137 -18.99 -3.74 -11.06
N GLY A 138 -17.69 -3.93 -10.94
CA GLY A 138 -16.72 -2.85 -10.95
C GLY A 138 -16.08 -2.61 -9.60
N GLY A 139 -15.13 -1.68 -9.58
CA GLY A 139 -14.37 -1.33 -8.38
C GLY A 139 -13.09 -0.58 -8.69
N VAL A 140 -12.29 -0.35 -7.65
CA VAL A 140 -11.02 0.36 -7.76
C VAL A 140 -9.93 -0.38 -6.99
N ILE A 141 -8.77 -0.57 -7.60
CA ILE A 141 -7.58 -1.11 -6.94
C ILE A 141 -6.47 -0.07 -6.98
N VAL A 142 -5.86 0.19 -5.83
CA VAL A 142 -4.67 1.04 -5.70
C VAL A 142 -3.53 0.22 -5.09
N ASN A 143 -2.44 0.08 -5.85
CA ASN A 143 -1.26 -0.67 -5.44
C ASN A 143 -0.16 0.27 -4.96
N THR A 144 0.46 0.01 -3.82
CA THR A 144 1.59 0.80 -3.33
C THR A 144 2.90 0.33 -3.94
N SER A 145 3.44 1.15 -4.85
CA SER A 145 4.80 1.06 -5.34
C SER A 145 5.71 2.04 -4.56
N SER A 146 6.87 2.35 -5.08
CA SER A 146 7.87 3.23 -4.48
C SER A 146 8.58 4.02 -5.57
N VAL A 147 9.19 5.14 -5.21
CA VAL A 147 10.17 5.84 -6.07
C VAL A 147 11.31 4.91 -6.50
N ASN A 148 11.63 3.89 -5.69
CA ASN A 148 12.59 2.85 -6.05
C ASN A 148 12.11 1.95 -7.20
N GLY A 149 10.81 1.94 -7.50
CA GLY A 149 10.25 1.26 -8.66
C GLY A 149 10.35 2.06 -9.97
N LEU A 150 10.61 3.36 -9.89
CA LEU A 150 10.87 4.23 -11.05
C LEU A 150 12.35 4.25 -11.42
N GLY A 151 13.23 4.10 -10.42
CA GLY A 151 14.68 4.03 -10.56
C GLY A 151 15.26 3.09 -9.52
N GLY A 152 16.49 2.63 -9.70
CA GLY A 152 17.15 1.77 -8.72
C GLY A 152 17.57 2.53 -7.46
N ALA A 153 17.62 1.84 -6.33
CA ALA A 153 18.25 2.34 -5.12
C ALA A 153 19.44 1.46 -4.74
N ARG A 154 20.56 2.10 -4.38
CA ARG A 154 21.77 1.39 -3.95
C ARG A 154 21.46 0.52 -2.72
N GLY A 155 21.81 -0.75 -2.80
CA GLY A 155 21.59 -1.72 -1.73
C GLY A 155 20.19 -2.33 -1.67
N ALA A 156 19.25 -1.88 -2.52
CA ALA A 156 17.86 -2.30 -2.49
C ALA A 156 17.40 -2.89 -3.85
N ALA A 157 18.26 -3.64 -4.53
CA ALA A 157 17.98 -4.13 -5.88
C ALA A 157 16.70 -4.99 -5.95
N LEU A 158 16.52 -5.92 -5.02
CA LEU A 158 15.33 -6.80 -5.00
C LEU A 158 14.05 -6.02 -4.68
N TYR A 159 14.10 -5.10 -3.73
CA TYR A 159 12.97 -4.22 -3.44
C TYR A 159 12.59 -3.34 -4.65
N SER A 160 13.59 -2.74 -5.30
CA SER A 160 13.38 -1.93 -6.51
C SER A 160 12.75 -2.75 -7.64
N MET A 161 13.23 -3.97 -7.86
CA MET A 161 12.67 -4.93 -8.81
C MET A 161 11.19 -5.21 -8.51
N CYS A 162 10.86 -5.53 -7.26
CA CYS A 162 9.47 -5.80 -6.87
C CYS A 162 8.57 -4.58 -7.09
N LYS A 163 9.03 -3.39 -6.69
CA LYS A 163 8.25 -2.16 -6.84
C LYS A 163 8.11 -1.71 -8.29
N ALA A 164 9.09 -1.98 -9.15
CA ALA A 164 8.96 -1.81 -10.60
C ALA A 164 7.96 -2.82 -11.21
N GLY A 165 8.01 -4.08 -10.76
CA GLY A 165 7.06 -5.12 -11.17
C GLY A 165 5.60 -4.77 -10.88
N ILE A 166 5.32 -4.11 -9.73
CA ILE A 166 3.98 -3.64 -9.39
C ILE A 166 3.47 -2.62 -10.43
N LEU A 167 4.32 -1.75 -10.96
CA LEU A 167 3.91 -0.76 -11.97
C LEU A 167 3.50 -1.44 -13.28
N GLY A 168 4.25 -2.45 -13.72
CA GLY A 168 3.90 -3.26 -14.88
C GLY A 168 2.58 -4.00 -14.68
N LEU A 169 2.43 -4.69 -13.54
CA LEU A 169 1.22 -5.42 -13.17
C LEU A 169 -0.01 -4.50 -13.13
N THR A 170 0.12 -3.30 -12.53
CA THR A 170 -0.94 -2.29 -12.47
C THR A 170 -1.41 -1.87 -13.85
N LYS A 171 -0.47 -1.58 -14.77
CA LYS A 171 -0.79 -1.14 -16.14
C LYS A 171 -1.46 -2.22 -16.97
N SER A 172 -1.02 -3.47 -16.84
CA SER A 172 -1.64 -4.60 -17.53
C SER A 172 -3.08 -4.80 -17.05
N ALA A 173 -3.29 -4.90 -15.73
CA ALA A 173 -4.62 -5.05 -15.16
C ALA A 173 -5.56 -3.87 -15.50
N ALA A 174 -5.05 -2.64 -15.54
CA ALA A 174 -5.84 -1.49 -15.94
C ALA A 174 -6.38 -1.62 -17.37
N GLN A 175 -5.61 -2.18 -18.30
CA GLN A 175 -6.05 -2.41 -19.68
C GLN A 175 -7.03 -3.59 -19.80
N GLU A 176 -6.76 -4.65 -19.03
CA GLU A 176 -7.55 -5.90 -19.09
C GLU A 176 -8.96 -5.70 -18.53
N TYR A 177 -9.11 -4.90 -17.45
CA TYR A 177 -10.35 -4.82 -16.67
C TYR A 177 -11.10 -3.50 -16.79
N ALA A 178 -10.64 -2.54 -17.60
CA ALA A 178 -11.33 -1.26 -17.79
C ALA A 178 -12.76 -1.42 -18.32
N ALA A 179 -12.98 -2.36 -19.23
CA ALA A 179 -14.30 -2.66 -19.79
C ALA A 179 -15.27 -3.29 -18.77
N ASP A 180 -14.75 -3.89 -17.70
CA ASP A 180 -15.52 -4.43 -16.58
C ASP A 180 -15.88 -3.35 -15.53
N GLY A 181 -15.52 -2.08 -15.77
CA GLY A 181 -15.73 -0.98 -14.85
C GLY A 181 -14.74 -1.00 -13.66
N ILE A 182 -13.60 -1.66 -13.80
CA ILE A 182 -12.58 -1.74 -12.76
C ILE A 182 -11.41 -0.82 -13.14
N ARG A 183 -11.03 0.08 -12.22
CA ARG A 183 -9.86 0.95 -12.36
C ARG A 183 -8.72 0.40 -11.50
N VAL A 184 -7.51 0.37 -12.05
CA VAL A 184 -6.31 -0.09 -11.34
C VAL A 184 -5.22 0.94 -11.47
N ASN A 185 -4.73 1.49 -10.34
CA ASN A 185 -3.71 2.52 -10.30
C ASN A 185 -2.60 2.17 -9.29
N ALA A 186 -1.47 2.83 -9.39
CA ALA A 186 -0.38 2.71 -8.44
C ALA A 186 -0.13 4.03 -7.71
N LEU A 187 0.03 3.97 -6.39
CA LEU A 187 0.61 5.01 -5.57
C LEU A 187 2.12 4.78 -5.50
N VAL A 188 2.92 5.68 -6.07
CA VAL A 188 4.39 5.65 -6.03
C VAL A 188 4.86 6.49 -4.86
N ALA A 189 5.12 5.83 -3.73
CA ALA A 189 5.47 6.49 -2.49
C ALA A 189 6.95 6.86 -2.43
N GLY A 190 7.25 8.08 -2.02
CA GLY A 190 8.57 8.52 -1.57
C GLY A 190 8.86 8.11 -0.12
N GLY A 191 9.59 8.92 0.61
CA GLY A 191 9.84 8.73 2.03
C GLY A 191 8.73 9.33 2.90
N PHE A 192 8.10 8.47 3.71
CA PHE A 192 7.07 8.87 4.66
C PHE A 192 7.49 8.50 6.08
N ASP A 193 7.09 9.32 7.05
CA ASP A 193 7.36 9.14 8.48
C ASP A 193 6.54 7.94 9.01
N THR A 194 7.14 6.77 8.92
CA THR A 194 6.52 5.49 9.26
C THR A 194 7.49 4.61 10.04
N GLU A 195 6.95 3.69 10.83
CA GLU A 195 7.76 2.65 11.50
C GLU A 195 8.62 1.87 10.49
N LEU A 196 8.13 1.65 9.26
CA LEU A 196 8.86 0.95 8.22
C LEU A 196 10.17 1.68 7.89
N LEU A 197 10.13 3.01 7.70
CA LEU A 197 11.30 3.84 7.43
C LEU A 197 12.25 3.85 8.62
N HIS A 198 11.74 4.10 9.82
CA HIS A 198 12.57 4.16 11.04
C HIS A 198 13.25 2.82 11.32
N ASN A 199 12.54 1.71 11.20
CA ASN A 199 13.10 0.38 11.39
C ASN A 199 14.18 0.05 10.34
N ALA A 200 13.98 0.43 9.08
CA ALA A 200 14.99 0.23 8.04
C ALA A 200 16.27 1.04 8.31
N VAL A 201 16.14 2.31 8.70
CA VAL A 201 17.28 3.14 9.06
C VAL A 201 17.98 2.58 10.30
N SER A 202 17.23 2.21 11.33
CA SER A 202 17.79 1.61 12.55
C SER A 202 18.57 0.33 12.27
N GLN A 203 18.02 -0.57 11.45
CA GLN A 203 18.72 -1.80 11.05
C GLN A 203 20.00 -1.52 10.25
N ALA A 204 19.95 -0.54 9.32
CA ALA A 204 21.09 -0.19 8.48
C ALA A 204 22.29 0.36 9.28
N VAL A 205 22.05 0.97 10.43
CA VAL A 205 23.11 1.57 11.28
C VAL A 205 23.29 0.87 12.62
N GLY A 206 22.72 -0.33 12.79
CA GLY A 206 22.89 -1.16 13.99
C GLY A 206 22.27 -0.58 15.26
N GLY A 207 21.21 0.24 15.13
CA GLY A 207 20.47 0.83 16.27
C GLY A 207 21.14 2.05 16.91
N ASP A 208 22.22 2.57 16.34
CA ASP A 208 22.94 3.75 16.84
C ASP A 208 22.10 5.01 16.61
N ALA A 209 21.67 5.65 17.71
CA ALA A 209 20.74 6.79 17.69
C ALA A 209 21.29 8.01 16.92
N GLU A 210 22.58 8.33 17.09
CA GLU A 210 23.21 9.46 16.39
C GLU A 210 23.29 9.21 14.89
N LYS A 211 23.59 7.99 14.49
CA LYS A 211 23.61 7.61 13.07
C LYS A 211 22.20 7.57 12.47
N ILE A 212 21.19 7.11 13.21
CA ILE A 212 19.79 7.17 12.79
C ILE A 212 19.40 8.61 12.47
N GLU A 213 19.66 9.56 13.39
CA GLU A 213 19.34 10.97 13.17
C GLU A 213 20.09 11.54 11.96
N ALA A 214 21.39 11.25 11.83
CA ALA A 214 22.19 11.70 10.70
C ALA A 214 21.67 11.18 9.35
N VAL A 215 21.27 9.90 9.29
CA VAL A 215 20.70 9.29 8.06
C VAL A 215 19.35 9.92 7.73
N LEU A 216 18.46 10.10 8.71
CA LEU A 216 17.15 10.74 8.49
C LEU A 216 17.32 12.19 8.04
N LYS A 217 18.26 12.96 8.64
CA LYS A 217 18.58 14.32 8.22
C LYS A 217 19.15 14.36 6.79
N GLY A 218 20.03 13.43 6.46
CA GLY A 218 20.53 13.26 5.08
C GLY A 218 19.42 12.94 4.08
N PHE A 219 18.47 12.09 4.47
CA PHE A 219 17.30 11.77 3.67
C PHE A 219 16.44 13.02 3.42
N VAL A 220 16.14 13.81 4.47
CA VAL A 220 15.42 15.09 4.34
C VAL A 220 16.13 16.04 3.36
N GLY A 221 17.47 16.10 3.40
CA GLY A 221 18.26 16.91 2.50
C GLY A 221 18.14 16.54 1.01
N MET A 222 17.70 15.33 0.71
CA MET A 222 17.45 14.87 -0.67
C MET A 222 16.02 15.18 -1.14
N VAL A 223 15.11 15.56 -0.25
CA VAL A 223 13.71 15.84 -0.59
C VAL A 223 13.56 17.34 -0.89
N PRO A 224 13.18 17.75 -2.12
CA PRO A 224 13.00 19.17 -2.46
C PRO A 224 12.02 19.91 -1.56
N ALA A 225 10.98 19.23 -1.06
CA ALA A 225 10.04 19.79 -0.08
C ALA A 225 10.63 20.04 1.30
N GLY A 226 11.90 19.67 1.56
CA GLY A 226 12.63 19.91 2.82
C GLY A 226 12.15 19.11 4.02
N ARG A 227 11.35 18.06 3.81
CA ARG A 227 10.82 17.20 4.86
C ARG A 227 10.44 15.81 4.36
N ILE A 228 10.35 14.87 5.28
CA ILE A 228 9.71 13.57 5.06
C ILE A 228 8.18 13.78 4.97
N GLY A 229 7.49 13.01 4.13
CA GLY A 229 6.04 13.05 4.01
C GLY A 229 5.35 12.48 5.25
N ARG A 230 4.17 13.00 5.59
CA ARG A 230 3.33 12.38 6.62
C ARG A 230 2.50 11.25 5.99
N PRO A 231 2.22 10.15 6.74
CA PRO A 231 1.40 9.04 6.23
C PRO A 231 0.03 9.44 5.69
N ASP A 232 -0.60 10.47 6.29
CA ASP A 232 -1.88 11.01 5.83
C ASP A 232 -1.82 11.64 4.44
N GLU A 233 -0.69 12.20 4.02
CA GLU A 233 -0.52 12.77 2.67
C GLU A 233 -0.54 11.68 1.58
N ALA A 234 0.06 10.52 1.84
CA ALA A 234 -0.04 9.36 0.94
C ALA A 234 -1.45 8.76 0.95
N ALA A 235 -2.09 8.70 2.14
CA ALA A 235 -3.45 8.22 2.29
C ALA A 235 -4.47 9.11 1.55
N GLN A 236 -4.29 10.42 1.53
CA GLN A 236 -5.12 11.37 0.76
C GLN A 236 -5.05 11.10 -0.76
N ALA A 237 -3.84 10.82 -1.27
CA ALA A 237 -3.68 10.47 -2.68
C ALA A 237 -4.37 9.13 -3.03
N ALA A 238 -4.25 8.13 -2.14
CA ALA A 238 -4.96 6.87 -2.31
C ALA A 238 -6.48 7.04 -2.23
N LEU A 239 -6.99 7.87 -1.31
CA LEU A 239 -8.41 8.22 -1.21
C LEU A 239 -8.93 8.83 -2.52
N TRP A 240 -8.20 9.80 -3.07
CA TRP A 240 -8.60 10.42 -4.34
C TRP A 240 -8.66 9.39 -5.48
N LEU A 241 -7.65 8.51 -5.59
CA LEU A 241 -7.65 7.44 -6.59
C LEU A 241 -8.84 6.48 -6.43
N CYS A 242 -9.27 6.21 -5.19
CA CYS A 242 -10.43 5.37 -4.89
C CYS A 242 -11.78 6.06 -5.16
N SER A 243 -11.83 7.39 -5.17
CA SER A 243 -13.07 8.15 -5.32
C SER A 243 -13.52 8.31 -6.78
N ASP A 244 -14.77 8.76 -6.95
CA ASP A 244 -15.35 9.07 -8.26
C ASP A 244 -14.69 10.31 -8.92
N ALA A 245 -13.96 11.14 -8.14
CA ALA A 245 -13.16 12.24 -8.69
C ALA A 245 -12.02 11.75 -9.60
N ALA A 246 -11.64 10.47 -9.50
CA ALA A 246 -10.67 9.80 -10.36
C ALA A 246 -11.33 8.84 -11.37
N SER A 247 -12.61 9.02 -11.72
CA SER A 247 -13.40 8.09 -12.55
C SER A 247 -12.81 7.81 -13.93
N TYR A 248 -12.03 8.73 -14.49
CA TYR A 248 -11.35 8.56 -15.79
C TYR A 248 -9.85 8.27 -15.66
N VAL A 249 -9.41 7.85 -14.45
CA VAL A 249 -7.99 7.57 -14.15
C VAL A 249 -7.81 6.07 -13.91
N THR A 250 -7.12 5.39 -14.83
CA THR A 250 -6.69 4.00 -14.70
C THR A 250 -5.32 3.80 -15.36
N GLY A 251 -4.49 2.91 -14.82
CA GLY A 251 -3.11 2.66 -15.26
C GLY A 251 -2.11 3.73 -14.82
N LEU A 252 -2.52 4.72 -14.00
CA LEU A 252 -1.67 5.79 -13.52
C LEU A 252 -0.65 5.27 -12.49
N SER A 253 0.58 5.78 -12.58
CA SER A 253 1.59 5.72 -11.53
C SER A 253 1.67 7.09 -10.85
N MET A 254 0.89 7.29 -9.78
CA MET A 254 0.79 8.58 -9.08
C MET A 254 1.94 8.73 -8.10
N ILE A 255 2.83 9.69 -8.37
CA ILE A 255 4.01 9.95 -7.54
C ILE A 255 3.64 10.90 -6.41
N VAL A 256 3.99 10.51 -5.17
CA VAL A 256 3.85 11.33 -3.96
C VAL A 256 5.14 11.22 -3.17
N ASP A 257 6.08 12.14 -3.39
CA ASP A 257 7.46 12.00 -2.96
C ASP A 257 8.16 13.32 -2.54
N GLY A 258 7.42 14.41 -2.45
CA GLY A 258 7.99 15.71 -2.11
C GLY A 258 8.95 16.28 -3.16
N GLY A 259 8.87 15.77 -4.41
CA GLY A 259 9.69 16.22 -5.53
C GLY A 259 10.99 15.44 -5.76
N VAL A 260 11.22 14.35 -5.00
CA VAL A 260 12.45 13.54 -5.09
C VAL A 260 12.72 13.07 -6.53
N THR A 261 11.70 12.66 -7.27
CA THR A 261 11.85 12.15 -8.63
C THR A 261 11.67 13.20 -9.73
N ALA A 262 11.37 14.44 -9.38
CA ALA A 262 11.12 15.52 -10.33
C ALA A 262 12.41 16.12 -10.94
N TRP A 263 13.59 15.63 -10.58
CA TRP A 263 14.86 16.10 -11.13
C TRP A 263 14.99 15.74 -12.61
N ALA A 264 15.08 16.75 -13.46
CA ALA A 264 15.64 16.57 -14.79
C ALA A 264 17.16 16.33 -14.63
N ARG A 265 17.65 15.16 -14.93
CA ARG A 265 19.08 14.88 -15.12
C ARG A 265 19.41 14.96 -16.60
#